data_53af971ee4e1cb4279c3f5a4e6360270
#
_entry.id   53af971ee4e1cb4279c3f5a4e6360270
#
_cell.length_a   1.000
_cell.length_b   1.000
_cell.length_c   1.000
_cell.angle_alpha   90.00
_cell.angle_beta   90.00
_cell.angle_gamma   90.00
#
_symmetry.space_group_name_H-M   'P 1'
#
loop_
_entity.id
_entity.type
_entity.pdbx_description
1 polymer ?
#
loop_
_entity_poly.entity_id
_entity_poly.type
_entity_poly.pdbx_seq_one_letter_code
_entity_poly.pdbx_strand_id
1 'polypeptide(L)'
;MRIGHGYDVHRLTQDRDLILGGVKIPYDLGLDGHSDADVLLHAVMDALLGAAGLGDIGRHFPDTDPKYKGISSMLLLREVGEKIRAAGFAVGNIDVTMIAQKPKLKDFIPQMQENIASALGVDPGRVNVKATTEEHLGFTGTGEGMACHAVCLLEE
;
A
#
# COMPACT_ATOMS: atom_id res chain seq x y z
N MET A 1 -3.89 21.07 -7.54
CA MET A 1 -3.06 20.39 -6.54
C MET A 1 -3.94 19.82 -5.44
N ARG A 2 -3.81 18.52 -5.14
CA ARG A 2 -4.61 17.85 -4.11
C ARG A 2 -3.75 16.91 -3.27
N ILE A 3 -4.01 16.87 -1.98
CA ILE A 3 -3.33 16.00 -1.02
C ILE A 3 -4.26 14.87 -0.64
N GLY A 4 -3.72 13.64 -0.55
CA GLY A 4 -4.42 12.48 -0.02
C GLY A 4 -3.59 11.78 1.03
N HIS A 5 -4.27 11.18 2.00
CA HIS A 5 -3.67 10.36 3.04
C HIS A 5 -4.38 9.01 3.09
N GLY A 6 -3.61 7.94 3.15
CA GLY A 6 -4.12 6.59 3.33
C GLY A 6 -3.52 5.97 4.58
N TYR A 7 -4.32 5.17 5.26
CA TYR A 7 -3.90 4.35 6.40
C TYR A 7 -4.55 2.98 6.29
N ASP A 8 -3.74 1.94 6.50
CA ASP A 8 -4.26 0.58 6.53
C ASP A 8 -3.51 -0.25 7.55
N VAL A 9 -4.16 -1.29 8.04
CA VAL A 9 -3.62 -2.21 9.03
C VAL A 9 -4.12 -3.63 8.75
N HIS A 10 -3.21 -4.60 8.87
CA HIS A 10 -3.56 -6.02 8.77
C HIS A 10 -2.88 -6.80 9.90
N ARG A 11 -3.55 -7.86 10.35
CA ARG A 11 -3.02 -8.79 11.35
C ARG A 11 -1.99 -9.71 10.71
N LEU A 12 -0.89 -10.00 11.44
CA LEU A 12 0.05 -11.05 11.07
C LEU A 12 -0.53 -12.41 11.45
N THR A 13 -0.40 -13.39 10.55
CA THR A 13 -0.94 -14.74 10.74
C THR A 13 -0.04 -15.77 10.09
N GLN A 14 -0.23 -17.04 10.45
CA GLN A 14 0.48 -18.17 9.84
C GLN A 14 -0.11 -18.51 8.46
N ASP A 15 0.66 -19.27 7.66
CA ASP A 15 0.25 -19.83 6.39
C ASP A 15 -0.18 -18.78 5.33
N ARG A 16 0.43 -17.60 5.43
CA ARG A 16 0.26 -16.52 4.45
C ARG A 16 1.61 -15.98 4.04
N ASP A 17 1.75 -15.65 2.76
CA ASP A 17 2.91 -14.90 2.28
C ASP A 17 2.85 -13.46 2.78
N LEU A 18 4.02 -12.91 3.13
CA LEU A 18 4.13 -11.49 3.43
C LEU A 18 4.45 -10.74 2.14
N ILE A 19 3.49 -9.96 1.66
CA ILE A 19 3.63 -9.18 0.44
C ILE A 19 3.48 -7.70 0.80
N LEU A 20 4.52 -6.92 0.54
CA LEU A 20 4.55 -5.49 0.82
C LEU A 20 5.12 -4.74 -0.37
N GLY A 21 4.37 -3.74 -0.86
CA GLY A 21 4.79 -2.98 -2.03
C GLY A 21 4.95 -3.87 -3.27
N GLY A 22 4.17 -4.93 -3.38
CA GLY A 22 4.27 -5.90 -4.46
C GLY A 22 5.46 -6.86 -4.36
N VAL A 23 6.19 -6.84 -3.24
CA VAL A 23 7.38 -7.70 -3.03
C VAL A 23 7.04 -8.78 -2.02
N LYS A 24 7.36 -10.03 -2.37
CA LYS A 24 7.27 -11.15 -1.43
C LYS A 24 8.48 -11.11 -0.48
N ILE A 25 8.21 -10.86 0.79
CA ILE A 25 9.24 -10.72 1.81
C ILE A 25 9.43 -12.07 2.52
N PRO A 26 10.65 -12.59 2.63
CA PRO A 26 10.92 -13.80 3.42
C PRO A 26 10.62 -13.54 4.90
N TYR A 27 9.61 -14.23 5.44
CA TYR A 27 9.21 -14.10 6.83
C TYR A 27 8.33 -15.29 7.22
N ASP A 28 8.27 -15.60 8.51
CA ASP A 28 7.49 -16.73 9.04
C ASP A 28 5.98 -16.50 8.99
N LEU A 29 5.57 -15.24 8.99
CA LEU A 29 4.18 -14.84 9.00
C LEU A 29 3.87 -13.99 7.78
N GLY A 30 2.60 -13.91 7.40
CA GLY A 30 2.10 -12.99 6.40
C GLY A 30 0.93 -12.21 6.94
N LEU A 31 0.43 -11.27 6.13
CA LEU A 31 -0.72 -10.47 6.52
C LEU A 31 -2.02 -11.15 6.12
N ASP A 32 -3.02 -11.06 6.99
CA ASP A 32 -4.35 -11.63 6.77
C ASP A 32 -5.27 -10.59 6.12
N GLY A 33 -6.03 -11.02 5.13
CA GLY A 33 -6.98 -10.17 4.43
C GLY A 33 -7.61 -10.89 3.26
N HIS A 34 -8.60 -10.24 2.63
CA HIS A 34 -9.37 -10.81 1.51
C HIS A 34 -8.53 -10.93 0.24
N SER A 35 -7.74 -9.89 -0.09
CA SER A 35 -6.77 -9.88 -1.20
C SER A 35 -5.45 -10.52 -0.76
N ASP A 36 -4.34 -10.14 -1.38
CA ASP A 36 -3.00 -10.51 -0.90
C ASP A 36 -2.59 -9.78 0.38
N ALA A 37 -3.45 -8.90 0.89
CA ALA A 37 -3.26 -8.12 2.11
C ALA A 37 -2.00 -7.24 2.11
N ASP A 38 -1.62 -6.71 0.95
CA ASP A 38 -0.51 -5.77 0.84
C ASP A 38 -0.90 -4.43 1.48
N VAL A 39 -0.63 -4.30 2.78
CA VAL A 39 -1.02 -3.15 3.58
C VAL A 39 -0.41 -1.85 3.05
N LEU A 40 0.78 -1.94 2.46
CA LEU A 40 1.48 -0.78 1.90
C LEU A 40 0.74 -0.26 0.66
N LEU A 41 0.42 -1.13 -0.29
CA LEU A 41 -0.32 -0.73 -1.49
C LEU A 41 -1.74 -0.29 -1.17
N HIS A 42 -2.39 -0.88 -0.17
CA HIS A 42 -3.71 -0.44 0.27
C HIS A 42 -3.69 1.00 0.77
N ALA A 43 -2.68 1.37 1.57
CA ALA A 43 -2.53 2.75 2.04
C ALA A 43 -2.28 3.72 0.87
N VAL A 44 -1.45 3.33 -0.09
CA VAL A 44 -1.18 4.13 -1.30
C VAL A 44 -2.46 4.34 -2.11
N MET A 45 -3.23 3.28 -2.33
CA MET A 45 -4.49 3.39 -3.08
C MET A 45 -5.50 4.30 -2.40
N ASP A 46 -5.63 4.19 -1.07
CA ASP A 46 -6.53 5.06 -0.31
C ASP A 46 -6.09 6.53 -0.39
N ALA A 47 -4.79 6.79 -0.32
CA ALA A 47 -4.27 8.14 -0.48
C ALA A 47 -4.63 8.72 -1.86
N LEU A 48 -4.43 7.94 -2.92
CA LEU A 48 -4.72 8.37 -4.30
C LEU A 48 -6.21 8.62 -4.51
N LEU A 49 -7.04 7.67 -4.10
CA LEU A 49 -8.50 7.80 -4.23
C LEU A 49 -9.02 8.98 -3.41
N GLY A 50 -8.53 9.15 -2.18
CA GLY A 50 -8.92 10.27 -1.32
C GLY A 50 -8.55 11.62 -1.91
N ALA A 51 -7.34 11.76 -2.44
CA ALA A 51 -6.90 13.00 -3.09
C ALA A 51 -7.77 13.37 -4.30
N ALA A 52 -8.19 12.35 -5.06
CA ALA A 52 -9.06 12.55 -6.23
C ALA A 52 -10.54 12.74 -5.87
N GLY A 53 -10.90 12.58 -4.59
CA GLY A 53 -12.29 12.67 -4.16
C GLY A 53 -13.15 11.48 -4.59
N LEU A 54 -12.54 10.30 -4.78
CA LEU A 54 -13.20 9.10 -5.27
C LEU A 54 -13.55 8.09 -4.16
N GLY A 55 -13.42 8.49 -2.89
CA GLY A 55 -13.71 7.61 -1.75
C GLY A 55 -12.50 6.79 -1.34
N ASP A 56 -12.69 5.51 -1.13
CA ASP A 56 -11.67 4.59 -0.62
C ASP A 56 -11.66 3.25 -1.38
N ILE A 57 -10.71 2.38 -1.05
CA ILE A 57 -10.58 1.07 -1.70
C ILE A 57 -11.79 0.16 -1.44
N GLY A 58 -12.41 0.25 -0.29
CA GLY A 58 -13.60 -0.55 0.03
C GLY A 58 -14.78 -0.24 -0.87
N ARG A 59 -14.88 0.99 -1.33
CA ARG A 59 -15.91 1.41 -2.30
C ARG A 59 -15.67 0.84 -3.69
N HIS A 60 -14.42 0.76 -4.12
CA HIS A 60 -14.06 0.29 -5.47
C HIS A 60 -13.83 -1.21 -5.54
N PHE A 61 -13.30 -1.81 -4.47
CA PHE A 61 -12.93 -3.22 -4.40
C PHE A 61 -13.45 -3.83 -3.09
N PRO A 62 -14.77 -4.00 -2.95
CA PRO A 62 -15.36 -4.50 -1.70
C PRO A 62 -14.85 -5.90 -1.36
N ASP A 63 -14.48 -6.13 -0.10
CA ASP A 63 -13.99 -7.41 0.40
C ASP A 63 -15.06 -8.49 0.43
N THR A 64 -16.31 -8.13 0.20
CA THR A 64 -17.43 -9.06 0.05
C THR A 64 -17.56 -9.63 -1.35
N ASP A 65 -16.83 -9.08 -2.35
CA ASP A 65 -16.89 -9.54 -3.73
C ASP A 65 -15.88 -10.68 -3.93
N PRO A 66 -16.34 -11.91 -4.29
CA PRO A 66 -15.46 -13.05 -4.47
C PRO A 66 -14.38 -12.86 -5.54
N LYS A 67 -14.60 -11.97 -6.52
CA LYS A 67 -13.64 -11.76 -7.60
C LYS A 67 -12.32 -11.15 -7.12
N TYR A 68 -12.32 -10.50 -5.94
CA TYR A 68 -11.11 -9.91 -5.37
C TYR A 68 -10.40 -10.82 -4.36
N LYS A 69 -10.96 -12.00 -4.10
CA LYS A 69 -10.35 -12.95 -3.16
C LYS A 69 -8.97 -13.40 -3.67
N GLY A 70 -7.94 -13.17 -2.87
CA GLY A 70 -6.56 -13.53 -3.20
C GLY A 70 -5.93 -12.71 -4.31
N ILE A 71 -6.59 -11.66 -4.78
CA ILE A 71 -6.08 -10.84 -5.89
C ILE A 71 -4.79 -10.10 -5.50
N SER A 72 -3.89 -9.95 -6.47
CA SER A 72 -2.71 -9.12 -6.32
C SER A 72 -3.11 -7.64 -6.21
N SER A 73 -2.65 -6.97 -5.14
CA SER A 73 -2.90 -5.54 -4.96
C SER A 73 -2.17 -4.69 -6.00
N MET A 74 -1.15 -5.23 -6.69
CA MET A 74 -0.53 -4.55 -7.82
C MET A 74 -1.52 -4.34 -8.97
N LEU A 75 -2.41 -5.30 -9.22
CA LEU A 75 -3.46 -5.17 -10.23
C LEU A 75 -4.47 -4.09 -9.82
N LEU A 76 -4.84 -4.07 -8.55
CA LEU A 76 -5.73 -3.05 -8.01
C LEU A 76 -5.11 -1.65 -8.10
N LEU A 77 -3.82 -1.53 -7.81
CA LEU A 77 -3.11 -0.25 -7.90
C LEU A 77 -3.09 0.28 -9.34
N ARG A 78 -2.88 -0.58 -10.34
CA ARG A 78 -2.97 -0.18 -11.74
C ARG A 78 -4.33 0.37 -12.10
N GLU A 79 -5.39 -0.30 -11.63
CA GLU A 79 -6.76 0.15 -11.86
C GLU A 79 -7.03 1.49 -11.18
N VAL A 80 -6.54 1.69 -9.96
CA VAL A 80 -6.63 3.00 -9.29
C VAL A 80 -5.91 4.08 -10.10
N GLY A 81 -4.72 3.80 -10.61
CA GLY A 81 -3.98 4.72 -11.47
C GLY A 81 -4.78 5.14 -12.70
N GLU A 82 -5.49 4.21 -13.32
CA GLU A 82 -6.36 4.51 -14.47
C GLU A 82 -7.54 5.40 -14.05
N LYS A 83 -8.15 5.13 -12.89
CA LYS A 83 -9.24 5.95 -12.36
C LYS A 83 -8.79 7.39 -12.06
N ILE A 84 -7.59 7.56 -11.52
CA ILE A 84 -7.00 8.87 -11.23
C ILE A 84 -6.81 9.65 -12.54
N ARG A 85 -6.24 9.03 -13.56
CA ARG A 85 -6.05 9.65 -14.88
C ARG A 85 -7.39 10.01 -15.53
N ALA A 86 -8.36 9.11 -15.48
CA ALA A 86 -9.69 9.35 -16.03
C ALA A 86 -10.41 10.51 -15.35
N ALA A 87 -10.10 10.75 -14.05
CA ALA A 87 -10.65 11.88 -13.31
C ALA A 87 -9.89 13.20 -13.58
N GLY A 88 -8.87 13.17 -14.43
CA GLY A 88 -8.12 14.37 -14.83
C GLY A 88 -6.91 14.70 -13.96
N PHE A 89 -6.42 13.74 -13.18
CA PHE A 89 -5.29 13.95 -12.28
C PHE A 89 -4.05 13.20 -12.73
N ALA A 90 -2.89 13.76 -12.38
CA ALA A 90 -1.59 13.12 -12.47
C ALA A 90 -0.98 13.01 -11.07
N VAL A 91 -0.19 11.95 -10.84
CA VAL A 91 0.52 11.78 -9.58
C VAL A 91 1.73 12.71 -9.55
N GLY A 92 1.77 13.62 -8.57
CA GLY A 92 2.92 14.49 -8.33
C GLY A 92 4.01 13.73 -7.59
N ASN A 93 3.69 13.22 -6.40
CA ASN A 93 4.58 12.34 -5.65
C ASN A 93 3.81 11.52 -4.62
N ILE A 94 4.47 10.48 -4.11
CA ILE A 94 3.95 9.61 -3.05
C ILE A 94 5.04 9.43 -2.00
N ASP A 95 4.67 9.55 -0.73
CA ASP A 95 5.55 9.24 0.40
C ASP A 95 4.85 8.22 1.30
N VAL A 96 5.54 7.13 1.59
CA VAL A 96 5.00 5.99 2.34
C VAL A 96 5.81 5.78 3.62
N THR A 97 5.11 5.55 4.72
CA THR A 97 5.72 5.12 5.99
C THR A 97 5.16 3.75 6.36
N MET A 98 5.98 2.73 6.20
CA MET A 98 5.65 1.36 6.59
C MET A 98 6.04 1.14 8.05
N ILE A 99 5.13 0.60 8.85
CA ILE A 99 5.33 0.40 10.28
C ILE A 99 5.30 -1.10 10.58
N ALA A 100 6.46 -1.64 10.94
CA ALA A 100 6.61 -3.05 11.25
C ALA A 100 7.78 -3.25 12.22
N GLN A 101 7.60 -4.08 13.23
CA GLN A 101 8.68 -4.41 14.15
C GLN A 101 9.72 -5.32 13.49
N LYS A 102 9.25 -6.32 12.76
CA LYS A 102 10.02 -7.30 11.98
C LYS A 102 9.21 -7.68 10.73
N PRO A 103 9.86 -8.16 9.66
CA PRO A 103 11.31 -8.22 9.42
C PRO A 103 11.87 -6.85 9.02
N LYS A 104 13.20 -6.77 8.85
CA LYS A 104 13.84 -5.57 8.28
C LYS A 104 13.49 -5.46 6.81
N LEU A 105 13.04 -4.29 6.40
CA LEU A 105 12.51 -4.05 5.05
C LEU A 105 13.44 -3.27 4.14
N LYS A 106 14.54 -2.74 4.68
CA LYS A 106 15.44 -1.84 3.98
C LYS A 106 15.87 -2.32 2.59
N ASP A 107 16.24 -3.60 2.48
CA ASP A 107 16.77 -4.14 1.21
C ASP A 107 15.69 -4.31 0.14
N PHE A 108 14.42 -4.28 0.51
CA PHE A 108 13.28 -4.45 -0.39
C PHE A 108 12.68 -3.13 -0.85
N ILE A 109 13.02 -2.03 -0.19
CA ILE A 109 12.43 -0.70 -0.46
C ILE A 109 12.63 -0.26 -1.92
N PRO A 110 13.84 -0.37 -2.52
CA PRO A 110 14.01 0.04 -3.91
C PRO A 110 13.04 -0.67 -4.87
N GLN A 111 12.82 -1.96 -4.69
CA GLN A 111 11.89 -2.71 -5.52
C GLN A 111 10.44 -2.30 -5.29
N MET A 112 10.07 -1.99 -4.05
CA MET A 112 8.73 -1.47 -3.74
C MET A 112 8.47 -0.15 -4.47
N GLN A 113 9.44 0.76 -4.46
CA GLN A 113 9.33 2.05 -5.14
C GLN A 113 9.18 1.88 -6.65
N GLU A 114 9.97 1.00 -7.25
CA GLU A 114 9.86 0.68 -8.68
C GLU A 114 8.51 0.07 -9.03
N ASN A 115 8.02 -0.86 -8.22
CA ASN A 115 6.73 -1.50 -8.43
C ASN A 115 5.59 -0.48 -8.45
N ILE A 116 5.58 0.43 -7.48
CA ILE A 116 4.56 1.47 -7.39
C ILE A 116 4.65 2.42 -8.57
N ALA A 117 5.85 2.90 -8.87
CA ALA A 117 6.08 3.81 -9.98
C ALA A 117 5.67 3.20 -11.32
N SER A 118 6.04 1.95 -11.57
CA SER A 118 5.67 1.22 -12.77
C SER A 118 4.16 1.05 -12.91
N ALA A 119 3.49 0.67 -11.82
CA ALA A 119 2.03 0.49 -11.82
C ALA A 119 1.28 1.79 -12.13
N LEU A 120 1.82 2.92 -11.68
CA LEU A 120 1.20 4.23 -11.86
C LEU A 120 1.72 4.98 -13.10
N GLY A 121 2.75 4.46 -13.77
CA GLY A 121 3.33 5.10 -14.95
C GLY A 121 4.05 6.40 -14.63
N VAL A 122 4.73 6.47 -13.48
CA VAL A 122 5.48 7.66 -13.05
C VAL A 122 6.96 7.32 -12.86
N ASP A 123 7.78 8.34 -12.81
CA ASP A 123 9.21 8.19 -12.52
C ASP A 123 9.40 7.64 -11.09
N PRO A 124 10.31 6.65 -10.88
CA PRO A 124 10.57 6.12 -9.53
C PRO A 124 10.99 7.18 -8.51
N GLY A 125 11.60 8.28 -8.95
CA GLY A 125 11.97 9.40 -8.09
C GLY A 125 10.78 10.14 -7.46
N ARG A 126 9.56 9.87 -7.95
CA ARG A 126 8.32 10.45 -7.39
C ARG A 126 7.71 9.58 -6.29
N VAL A 127 8.30 8.42 -6.02
CA VAL A 127 7.81 7.47 -5.00
C VAL A 127 8.89 7.26 -3.96
N ASN A 128 8.60 7.59 -2.72
CA ASN A 128 9.47 7.32 -1.59
C ASN A 128 8.81 6.34 -0.64
N VAL A 129 9.57 5.36 -0.17
CA VAL A 129 9.15 4.42 0.86
C VAL A 129 10.18 4.43 1.98
N LYS A 130 9.70 4.57 3.20
CA LYS A 130 10.52 4.43 4.41
C LYS A 130 9.85 3.47 5.36
N ALA A 131 10.63 2.81 6.19
CA ALA A 131 10.13 1.87 7.19
C ALA A 131 10.59 2.30 8.57
N THR A 132 9.74 2.07 9.56
CA THR A 132 10.03 2.36 10.96
C THR A 132 9.44 1.29 11.85
N THR A 133 9.98 1.16 13.06
CA THR A 133 9.33 0.41 14.15
C THR A 133 8.59 1.40 15.06
N GLU A 134 7.79 0.87 15.96
CA GLU A 134 7.23 1.64 17.07
C GLU A 134 7.89 1.30 18.39
N GLU A 135 9.17 0.89 18.35
CA GLU A 135 10.00 0.66 19.53
C GLU A 135 9.37 -0.35 20.52
N HIS A 136 8.84 -1.46 19.96
CA HIS A 136 8.14 -2.51 20.72
C HIS A 136 6.82 -2.07 21.38
N LEU A 137 6.30 -0.90 21.02
CA LEU A 137 5.04 -0.37 21.57
C LEU A 137 3.87 -0.72 20.66
N GLY A 138 2.71 -0.97 21.27
CA GLY A 138 1.46 -1.20 20.58
C GLY A 138 1.43 -2.49 19.76
N PHE A 139 0.41 -2.64 18.92
CA PHE A 139 0.20 -3.87 18.17
C PHE A 139 1.28 -4.13 17.09
N THR A 140 1.85 -3.09 16.53
CA THR A 140 2.98 -3.26 15.59
C THR A 140 4.25 -3.64 16.34
N GLY A 141 4.48 -3.04 17.51
CA GLY A 141 5.66 -3.29 18.32
C GLY A 141 5.69 -4.68 18.94
N THR A 142 4.54 -5.29 19.19
CA THR A 142 4.44 -6.67 19.70
C THR A 142 4.40 -7.72 18.59
N GLY A 143 4.32 -7.30 17.32
CA GLY A 143 4.25 -8.23 16.19
C GLY A 143 2.85 -8.81 15.95
N GLU A 144 1.81 -8.18 16.45
CA GLU A 144 0.43 -8.61 16.21
C GLU A 144 -0.02 -8.25 14.81
N GLY A 145 0.46 -7.14 14.27
CA GLY A 145 0.13 -6.68 12.94
C GLY A 145 1.13 -5.68 12.39
N MET A 146 0.84 -5.20 11.19
CA MET A 146 1.59 -4.14 10.53
C MET A 146 0.63 -3.04 10.10
N ALA A 147 1.15 -1.81 10.05
CA ALA A 147 0.39 -0.65 9.61
C ALA A 147 1.17 0.14 8.57
N CYS A 148 0.48 0.92 7.78
CA CYS A 148 1.11 1.77 6.78
C CYS A 148 0.35 3.08 6.63
N HIS A 149 1.09 4.18 6.56
CA HIS A 149 0.61 5.49 6.15
C HIS A 149 1.15 5.83 4.78
N ALA A 150 0.34 6.42 3.94
CA ALA A 150 0.78 6.97 2.67
C ALA A 150 0.21 8.38 2.51
N VAL A 151 1.02 9.26 1.95
CA VAL A 151 0.60 10.61 1.57
C VAL A 151 0.91 10.78 0.09
N CYS A 152 0.01 11.40 -0.65
CA CYS A 152 0.26 11.70 -2.04
C CYS A 152 -0.13 13.14 -2.37
N LEU A 153 0.48 13.64 -3.43
CA LEU A 153 0.11 14.88 -4.08
C LEU A 153 -0.35 14.56 -5.50
N LEU A 154 -1.55 15.01 -5.85
CA LEU A 154 -2.06 14.96 -7.21
C LEU A 154 -2.04 16.34 -7.83
N GLU A 155 -1.75 16.38 -9.13
CA GLU A 155 -1.76 17.59 -9.95
C GLU A 155 -2.89 17.49 -10.97
N GLU A 156 -3.45 18.62 -11.34
CA GLU A 156 -4.53 18.73 -12.34
C GLU A 156 -3.97 18.93 -13.73
#